data_d979e4fa266c6623ec40db6c6ba05386
#
_entry.id   d979e4fa266c6623ec40db6c6ba05386
#
_cell.length_a   1.000
_cell.length_b   1.000
_cell.length_c   1.000
_cell.angle_alpha   90.00
_cell.angle_beta   90.00
_cell.angle_gamma   90.00
#
_symmetry.space_group_name_H-M   'P 1'
#
loop_
_entity.id
_entity.type
_entity.pdbx_description
1 polymer ?
#
loop_
_entity_poly.entity_id
_entity_poly.type
_entity_poly.pdbx_seq_one_letter_code
_entity_poly.pdbx_strand_id
1 'polypeptide(L)'
;MHDFSNKKAVLFDLDGTLTDPSTGITNSVMYALRHYGISAEREALLRFIGPPLTDSFERFYRFSHEQAVEAVEVYREYFRGKGIFENTIYPGIRALLAALSGTGRTVIMATSKPEVFARRIADHFAMTPFFHTIAGSCLNGDRVRKGDVIAYALRQAGVDPADAVMVGDREHDCIGAHQCGVPVIGVLYGFGSRAELTAAGAEAIAENLRTLRRILLSPPKKDGTKTA
;
A
#
# COMPACT_ATOMS: atom_id res chain seq x y z
N MET A 1 5.10 21.46 -10.82
CA MET A 1 4.53 20.70 -9.68
C MET A 1 3.29 20.03 -10.24
N HIS A 2 3.22 18.71 -10.22
CA HIS A 2 2.05 17.99 -10.70
C HIS A 2 0.81 18.36 -9.89
N ASP A 3 -0.31 18.62 -10.59
CA ASP A 3 -1.60 18.88 -9.94
C ASP A 3 -2.41 17.57 -9.90
N PHE A 4 -2.63 17.07 -8.68
CA PHE A 4 -3.41 15.86 -8.44
C PHE A 4 -4.84 16.15 -7.98
N SER A 5 -5.18 17.44 -7.82
CA SER A 5 -6.51 17.85 -7.32
C SER A 5 -7.63 17.56 -8.32
N ASN A 6 -7.30 17.45 -9.61
CA ASN A 6 -8.22 17.17 -10.71
C ASN A 6 -8.37 15.68 -11.05
N LYS A 7 -7.60 14.78 -10.39
CA LYS A 7 -7.71 13.34 -10.62
C LYS A 7 -9.05 12.81 -10.13
N LYS A 8 -9.71 11.99 -10.96
CA LYS A 8 -11.04 11.43 -10.65
C LYS A 8 -10.97 10.26 -9.69
N ALA A 9 -9.81 9.57 -9.64
CA ALA A 9 -9.60 8.43 -8.76
C ALA A 9 -8.31 8.55 -7.95
N VAL A 10 -8.34 8.06 -6.70
CA VAL A 10 -7.18 7.95 -5.83
C VAL A 10 -7.05 6.49 -5.39
N LEU A 11 -5.94 5.86 -5.77
CA LEU A 11 -5.57 4.54 -5.34
C LEU A 11 -4.67 4.64 -4.11
N PHE A 12 -4.91 3.80 -3.11
CA PHE A 12 -4.08 3.72 -1.91
C PHE A 12 -3.50 2.32 -1.75
N ASP A 13 -2.22 2.23 -1.41
CA ASP A 13 -1.72 1.03 -0.76
C ASP A 13 -2.28 0.94 0.66
N LEU A 14 -2.10 -0.21 1.31
CA LEU A 14 -2.59 -0.47 2.67
C LEU A 14 -1.47 -0.36 3.71
N ASP A 15 -0.51 -1.30 3.65
CA ASP A 15 0.55 -1.45 4.64
C ASP A 15 1.61 -0.34 4.49
N GLY A 16 1.79 0.50 5.50
CA GLY A 16 2.68 1.68 5.44
C GLY A 16 2.02 2.94 4.87
N THR A 17 0.83 2.84 4.32
CA THR A 17 0.11 3.97 3.70
C THR A 17 -1.19 4.31 4.43
N LEU A 18 -2.06 3.34 4.67
CA LEU A 18 -3.30 3.51 5.44
C LEU A 18 -3.14 3.01 6.87
N THR A 19 -2.37 1.95 7.05
CA THR A 19 -2.14 1.31 8.36
C THR A 19 -0.67 1.01 8.60
N ASP A 20 -0.29 0.90 9.87
CA ASP A 20 1.00 0.38 10.33
C ASP A 20 0.84 -1.07 10.82
N PRO A 21 1.17 -2.06 10.01
CA PRO A 21 1.08 -3.47 10.33
C PRO A 21 2.34 -4.03 11.01
N SER A 22 3.30 -3.19 11.40
CA SER A 22 4.65 -3.61 11.80
C SER A 22 4.64 -4.67 12.89
N THR A 23 3.78 -4.50 13.91
CA THR A 23 3.65 -5.47 15.01
C THR A 23 3.18 -6.82 14.51
N GLY A 24 2.10 -6.86 13.74
CA GLY A 24 1.50 -8.11 13.28
C GLY A 24 2.37 -8.87 12.27
N ILE A 25 2.97 -8.14 11.33
CA ILE A 25 3.87 -8.75 10.34
C ILE A 25 5.12 -9.29 11.02
N THR A 26 5.80 -8.50 11.86
CA THR A 26 7.02 -8.95 12.53
C THR A 26 6.77 -10.11 13.50
N ASN A 27 5.65 -10.11 14.24
CA ASN A 27 5.26 -11.25 15.08
C ASN A 27 5.03 -12.52 14.25
N SER A 28 4.36 -12.38 13.08
CA SER A 28 4.11 -13.52 12.20
C SER A 28 5.41 -14.05 11.56
N VAL A 29 6.34 -13.17 11.19
CA VAL A 29 7.66 -13.58 10.70
C VAL A 29 8.46 -14.28 11.81
N MET A 30 8.47 -13.74 13.03
CA MET A 30 9.11 -14.38 14.18
C MET A 30 8.51 -15.76 14.47
N TYR A 31 7.18 -15.90 14.34
CA TYR A 31 6.51 -17.19 14.50
C TYR A 31 7.01 -18.20 13.45
N ALA A 32 7.07 -17.79 12.18
CA ALA A 32 7.58 -18.63 11.10
C ALA A 32 9.06 -18.99 11.31
N LEU A 33 9.91 -18.02 11.67
CA LEU A 33 11.34 -18.26 11.88
C LEU A 33 11.62 -19.23 13.03
N ARG A 34 10.83 -19.16 14.12
CA ARG A 34 10.94 -20.09 15.25
C ARG A 34 10.69 -21.55 14.85
N HIS A 35 9.83 -21.78 13.86
CA HIS A 35 9.61 -23.12 13.30
C HIS A 35 10.91 -23.72 12.75
N TYR A 36 11.82 -22.88 12.25
CA TYR A 36 13.14 -23.27 11.74
C TYR A 36 14.26 -23.10 12.78
N GLY A 37 13.94 -22.86 14.07
CA GLY A 37 14.93 -22.65 15.12
C GLY A 37 15.69 -21.31 15.01
N ILE A 38 15.17 -20.36 14.24
CA ILE A 38 15.82 -19.06 13.99
C ILE A 38 15.20 -18.00 14.90
N SER A 39 16.06 -17.25 15.61
CA SER A 39 15.68 -16.04 16.35
C SER A 39 16.06 -14.80 15.56
N ALA A 40 15.23 -13.77 15.62
CA ALA A 40 15.50 -12.50 14.94
C ALA A 40 14.95 -11.33 15.76
N GLU A 41 15.65 -10.20 15.71
CA GLU A 41 15.21 -8.94 16.30
C GLU A 41 14.12 -8.28 15.43
N ARG A 42 13.14 -7.64 16.08
CA ARG A 42 11.98 -7.04 15.41
C ARG A 42 12.38 -6.03 14.35
N GLU A 43 13.36 -5.18 14.65
CA GLU A 43 13.84 -4.11 13.77
C GLU A 43 14.37 -4.67 12.44
N ALA A 44 15.05 -5.82 12.49
CA ALA A 44 15.56 -6.49 11.30
C ALA A 44 14.43 -7.08 10.43
N LEU A 45 13.23 -7.25 10.97
CA LEU A 45 12.08 -7.82 10.27
C LEU A 45 11.18 -6.79 9.61
N LEU A 46 11.38 -5.49 9.87
CA LEU A 46 10.62 -4.41 9.21
C LEU A 46 10.77 -4.45 7.68
N ARG A 47 11.88 -4.97 7.18
CA ARG A 47 12.14 -5.17 5.74
C ARG A 47 11.21 -6.19 5.06
N PHE A 48 10.42 -6.96 5.83
CA PHE A 48 9.38 -7.84 5.30
C PHE A 48 8.09 -7.10 4.93
N ILE A 49 7.96 -5.83 5.32
CA ILE A 49 6.77 -5.02 5.05
C ILE A 49 6.90 -4.41 3.65
N GLY A 50 5.96 -4.75 2.78
CA GLY A 50 5.89 -4.30 1.38
C GLY A 50 6.26 -5.36 0.35
N PRO A 51 7.46 -5.97 0.38
CA PRO A 51 7.83 -7.03 -0.57
C PRO A 51 7.00 -8.31 -0.40
N PRO A 52 6.92 -9.18 -1.45
CA PRO A 52 6.38 -10.53 -1.33
C PRO A 52 7.12 -11.32 -0.25
N LEU A 53 6.37 -12.05 0.58
CA LEU A 53 6.94 -12.79 1.71
C LEU A 53 7.92 -13.88 1.26
N THR A 54 7.59 -14.61 0.19
CA THR A 54 8.46 -15.66 -0.36
C THR A 54 9.82 -15.07 -0.73
N ASP A 55 9.84 -13.98 -1.52
CA ASP A 55 11.08 -13.29 -1.92
C ASP A 55 11.88 -12.81 -0.70
N SER A 56 11.16 -12.37 0.35
CA SER A 56 11.78 -11.90 1.58
C SER A 56 12.46 -13.04 2.36
N PHE A 57 11.84 -14.20 2.49
CA PHE A 57 12.46 -15.37 3.13
C PHE A 57 13.66 -15.88 2.34
N GLU A 58 13.55 -16.00 1.01
CA GLU A 58 14.67 -16.37 0.14
C GLU A 58 15.84 -15.39 0.30
N ARG A 59 15.58 -14.10 0.16
CA ARG A 59 16.59 -13.04 0.15
C ARG A 59 17.27 -12.86 1.50
N PHE A 60 16.52 -12.86 2.61
CA PHE A 60 17.03 -12.46 3.91
C PHE A 60 17.50 -13.63 4.77
N TYR A 61 16.95 -14.84 4.52
CA TYR A 61 17.26 -16.04 5.30
C TYR A 61 17.84 -17.16 4.44
N ARG A 62 18.01 -16.91 3.12
CA ARG A 62 18.58 -17.88 2.17
C ARG A 62 17.80 -19.20 2.12
N PHE A 63 16.50 -19.13 2.34
CA PHE A 63 15.62 -20.28 2.20
C PHE A 63 15.55 -20.72 0.74
N SER A 64 15.45 -22.02 0.49
CA SER A 64 15.05 -22.49 -0.84
C SER A 64 13.64 -22.02 -1.17
N HIS A 65 13.24 -22.10 -2.42
CA HIS A 65 11.88 -21.72 -2.80
C HIS A 65 10.83 -22.51 -2.03
N GLU A 66 11.03 -23.83 -1.89
CA GLU A 66 10.14 -24.72 -1.14
C GLU A 66 10.05 -24.33 0.33
N GLN A 67 11.20 -24.05 0.96
CA GLN A 67 11.25 -23.59 2.36
C GLN A 67 10.57 -22.22 2.54
N ALA A 68 10.74 -21.30 1.58
CA ALA A 68 10.12 -19.99 1.63
C ALA A 68 8.59 -20.09 1.50
N VAL A 69 8.09 -20.97 0.62
CA VAL A 69 6.64 -21.24 0.48
C VAL A 69 6.08 -21.83 1.78
N GLU A 70 6.76 -22.81 2.38
CA GLU A 70 6.36 -23.40 3.67
C GLU A 70 6.38 -22.34 4.79
N ALA A 71 7.43 -21.51 4.87
CA ALA A 71 7.53 -20.44 5.86
C ALA A 71 6.38 -19.41 5.73
N VAL A 72 5.92 -19.14 4.51
CA VAL A 72 4.75 -18.28 4.28
C VAL A 72 3.47 -18.93 4.83
N GLU A 73 3.28 -20.23 4.71
CA GLU A 73 2.12 -20.89 5.32
C GLU A 73 2.19 -20.86 6.86
N VAL A 74 3.36 -21.14 7.46
CA VAL A 74 3.57 -21.00 8.90
C VAL A 74 3.34 -19.55 9.37
N TYR A 75 3.83 -18.55 8.62
CA TYR A 75 3.53 -17.14 8.86
C TYR A 75 2.01 -16.89 8.87
N ARG A 76 1.29 -17.46 7.91
CA ARG A 76 -0.16 -17.28 7.76
C ARG A 76 -0.96 -17.91 8.90
N GLU A 77 -0.45 -18.95 9.56
CA GLU A 77 -1.09 -19.52 10.76
C GLU A 77 -1.27 -18.47 11.86
N TYR A 78 -0.20 -17.73 12.18
CA TYR A 78 -0.26 -16.66 13.17
C TYR A 78 -1.02 -15.45 12.63
N PHE A 79 -0.73 -15.05 11.37
CA PHE A 79 -1.27 -13.82 10.80
C PHE A 79 -2.80 -13.86 10.68
N ARG A 80 -3.38 -14.96 10.20
CA ARG A 80 -4.84 -15.09 9.97
C ARG A 80 -5.67 -14.88 11.23
N GLY A 81 -5.18 -15.35 12.38
CA GLY A 81 -5.91 -15.33 13.65
C GLY A 81 -5.60 -14.10 14.50
N LYS A 82 -4.34 -13.72 14.60
CA LYS A 82 -3.85 -12.71 15.54
C LYS A 82 -3.14 -11.55 14.87
N GLY A 83 -2.10 -11.83 14.09
CA GLY A 83 -1.24 -10.80 13.50
C GLY A 83 -1.98 -9.79 12.63
N ILE A 84 -3.06 -10.21 11.95
CA ILE A 84 -3.86 -9.31 11.11
C ILE A 84 -4.48 -8.14 11.89
N PHE A 85 -4.76 -8.32 13.20
CA PHE A 85 -5.34 -7.31 14.08
C PHE A 85 -4.29 -6.62 14.97
N GLU A 86 -3.05 -7.10 14.99
CA GLU A 86 -1.90 -6.39 15.56
C GLU A 86 -1.43 -5.31 14.58
N ASN A 87 -2.31 -4.38 14.29
CA ASN A 87 -2.21 -3.36 13.25
C ASN A 87 -2.80 -2.05 13.78
N THR A 88 -2.35 -0.91 13.27
CA THR A 88 -2.81 0.41 13.70
C THR A 88 -3.11 1.28 12.49
N ILE A 89 -4.28 1.90 12.45
CA ILE A 89 -4.60 2.89 11.41
C ILE A 89 -3.83 4.18 11.66
N TYR A 90 -3.22 4.77 10.63
CA TYR A 90 -2.55 6.06 10.79
C TYR A 90 -3.57 7.16 11.16
N PRO A 91 -3.23 8.05 12.14
CA PRO A 91 -4.13 9.09 12.61
C PRO A 91 -4.59 10.00 11.47
N GLY A 92 -5.92 10.12 11.29
CA GLY A 92 -6.53 10.99 10.28
C GLY A 92 -6.81 10.33 8.92
N ILE A 93 -6.43 9.07 8.69
CA ILE A 93 -6.73 8.34 7.44
C ILE A 93 -8.23 8.28 7.17
N ARG A 94 -9.07 7.91 8.13
CA ARG A 94 -10.52 7.87 7.90
C ARG A 94 -11.10 9.22 7.50
N ALA A 95 -10.61 10.30 8.10
CA ALA A 95 -11.04 11.65 7.74
C ALA A 95 -10.58 12.07 6.33
N LEU A 96 -9.40 11.60 5.88
CA LEU A 96 -8.94 11.80 4.51
C LEU A 96 -9.81 11.03 3.52
N LEU A 97 -10.05 9.73 3.76
CA LEU A 97 -10.88 8.88 2.90
C LEU A 97 -12.31 9.43 2.79
N ALA A 98 -12.92 9.83 3.91
CA ALA A 98 -14.24 10.48 3.92
C ALA A 98 -14.26 11.77 3.12
N ALA A 99 -13.23 12.61 3.25
CA ALA A 99 -13.14 13.87 2.50
C ALA A 99 -13.01 13.62 0.99
N LEU A 100 -12.21 12.63 0.56
CA LEU A 100 -12.06 12.26 -0.85
C LEU A 100 -13.37 11.71 -1.42
N SER A 101 -14.01 10.80 -0.73
CA SER A 101 -15.31 10.25 -1.12
C SER A 101 -16.37 11.37 -1.22
N GLY A 102 -16.36 12.33 -0.29
CA GLY A 102 -17.25 13.49 -0.31
C GLY A 102 -17.02 14.45 -1.49
N THR A 103 -15.90 14.39 -2.18
CA THR A 103 -15.65 15.17 -3.42
C THR A 103 -16.16 14.49 -4.69
N GLY A 104 -16.78 13.31 -4.59
CA GLY A 104 -17.19 12.50 -5.73
C GLY A 104 -16.07 11.72 -6.40
N ARG A 105 -14.86 11.68 -5.81
CA ARG A 105 -13.75 10.89 -6.33
C ARG A 105 -13.93 9.42 -6.02
N THR A 106 -13.51 8.58 -6.97
CA THR A 106 -13.42 7.14 -6.78
C THR A 106 -12.22 6.81 -5.90
N VAL A 107 -12.45 6.30 -4.69
CA VAL A 107 -11.38 5.85 -3.78
C VAL A 107 -11.21 4.35 -3.93
N ILE A 108 -9.97 3.92 -4.16
CA ILE A 108 -9.63 2.54 -4.46
C ILE A 108 -8.51 2.08 -3.52
N MET A 109 -8.60 0.88 -2.99
CA MET A 109 -7.46 0.21 -2.38
C MET A 109 -6.78 -0.69 -3.41
N ALA A 110 -5.46 -0.56 -3.56
CA ALA A 110 -4.65 -1.38 -4.46
C ALA A 110 -3.38 -1.82 -3.74
N THR A 111 -3.40 -3.01 -3.13
CA THR A 111 -2.34 -3.49 -2.23
C THR A 111 -1.77 -4.84 -2.66
N SER A 112 -0.46 -5.05 -2.47
CA SER A 112 0.16 -6.37 -2.64
C SER A 112 -0.23 -7.38 -1.57
N LYS A 113 -0.87 -6.93 -0.49
CA LYS A 113 -1.47 -7.83 0.51
C LYS A 113 -2.59 -8.67 -0.13
N PRO A 114 -2.75 -9.95 0.25
CA PRO A 114 -3.88 -10.75 -0.22
C PRO A 114 -5.22 -10.08 0.05
N GLU A 115 -6.08 -10.01 -0.99
CA GLU A 115 -7.34 -9.24 -0.96
C GLU A 115 -8.24 -9.64 0.20
N VAL A 116 -8.30 -10.93 0.54
CA VAL A 116 -9.08 -11.43 1.68
C VAL A 116 -8.62 -10.81 3.01
N PHE A 117 -7.32 -10.57 3.18
CA PHE A 117 -6.80 -9.92 4.38
C PHE A 117 -6.98 -8.40 4.34
N ALA A 118 -6.79 -7.79 3.16
CA ALA A 118 -7.02 -6.37 2.98
C ALA A 118 -8.47 -5.97 3.32
N ARG A 119 -9.44 -6.75 2.89
CA ARG A 119 -10.87 -6.56 3.23
C ARG A 119 -11.12 -6.66 4.73
N ARG A 120 -10.59 -7.69 5.39
CA ARG A 120 -10.73 -7.86 6.85
C ARG A 120 -10.14 -6.69 7.64
N ILE A 121 -9.00 -6.14 7.20
CA ILE A 121 -8.37 -4.96 7.81
C ILE A 121 -9.23 -3.72 7.55
N ALA A 122 -9.72 -3.54 6.34
CA ALA A 122 -10.61 -2.43 6.01
C ALA A 122 -11.89 -2.44 6.85
N ASP A 123 -12.49 -3.61 7.06
CA ASP A 123 -13.67 -3.79 7.91
C ASP A 123 -13.35 -3.48 9.38
N HIS A 124 -12.23 -4.03 9.89
CA HIS A 124 -11.79 -3.82 11.28
C HIS A 124 -11.63 -2.33 11.63
N PHE A 125 -11.08 -1.54 10.71
CA PHE A 125 -10.90 -0.10 10.90
C PHE A 125 -12.07 0.75 10.36
N ALA A 126 -13.20 0.13 9.99
CA ALA A 126 -14.35 0.79 9.41
C ALA A 126 -13.98 1.71 8.22
N MET A 127 -13.09 1.22 7.35
CA MET A 127 -12.67 1.91 6.13
C MET A 127 -13.45 1.46 4.89
N THR A 128 -14.01 0.25 4.90
CA THR A 128 -14.71 -0.37 3.75
C THR A 128 -15.73 0.56 3.09
N PRO A 129 -16.56 1.35 3.81
CA PRO A 129 -17.55 2.21 3.17
C PRO A 129 -16.97 3.34 2.29
N PHE A 130 -15.69 3.66 2.44
CA PHE A 130 -15.04 4.71 1.65
C PHE A 130 -14.50 4.20 0.31
N PHE A 131 -14.31 2.89 0.16
CA PHE A 131 -13.71 2.31 -1.03
C PHE A 131 -14.78 1.87 -2.04
N HIS A 132 -14.67 2.35 -3.26
CA HIS A 132 -15.40 1.81 -4.40
C HIS A 132 -14.93 0.38 -4.74
N THR A 133 -13.62 0.16 -4.65
CA THR A 133 -12.98 -1.12 -4.96
C THR A 133 -11.87 -1.38 -3.96
N ILE A 134 -11.80 -2.61 -3.45
CA ILE A 134 -10.66 -3.13 -2.69
C ILE A 134 -10.04 -4.24 -3.52
N ALA A 135 -8.84 -3.99 -4.02
CA ALA A 135 -8.06 -4.92 -4.82
C ALA A 135 -6.77 -5.31 -4.08
N GLY A 136 -6.50 -6.59 -4.03
CA GLY A 136 -5.30 -7.15 -3.42
C GLY A 136 -4.70 -8.27 -4.28
N SER A 137 -3.60 -8.85 -3.83
CA SER A 137 -3.06 -10.07 -4.44
C SER A 137 -3.97 -11.27 -4.20
N CYS A 138 -3.73 -12.36 -4.94
CA CYS A 138 -4.40 -13.63 -4.72
C CYS A 138 -3.53 -14.55 -3.85
N LEU A 139 -4.18 -15.39 -3.02
CA LEU A 139 -3.45 -16.36 -2.17
C LEU A 139 -2.78 -17.48 -2.97
N ASN A 140 -3.30 -17.78 -4.17
CA ASN A 140 -2.81 -18.81 -5.07
C ASN A 140 -1.59 -18.37 -5.92
N GLY A 141 -1.07 -17.17 -5.71
CA GLY A 141 0.06 -16.62 -6.45
C GLY A 141 -0.29 -15.84 -7.72
N ASP A 142 -1.56 -15.82 -8.14
CA ASP A 142 -2.00 -14.93 -9.21
C ASP A 142 -2.01 -13.48 -8.71
N ARG A 143 -1.76 -12.53 -9.61
CA ARG A 143 -1.81 -11.10 -9.29
C ARG A 143 -0.99 -10.73 -8.05
N VAL A 144 0.28 -11.12 -8.01
CA VAL A 144 1.19 -10.83 -6.88
C VAL A 144 1.87 -9.48 -7.04
N ARG A 145 2.21 -9.10 -8.28
CA ARG A 145 2.93 -7.86 -8.57
C ARG A 145 2.01 -6.65 -8.44
N LYS A 146 2.56 -5.55 -7.91
CA LYS A 146 1.79 -4.31 -7.68
C LYS A 146 1.13 -3.78 -8.96
N GLY A 147 1.81 -3.84 -10.11
CA GLY A 147 1.24 -3.43 -11.39
C GLY A 147 0.00 -4.24 -11.78
N ASP A 148 0.02 -5.57 -11.56
CA ASP A 148 -1.14 -6.43 -11.86
C ASP A 148 -2.34 -6.10 -10.97
N VAL A 149 -2.07 -5.77 -9.69
CA VAL A 149 -3.11 -5.34 -8.74
C VAL A 149 -3.71 -4.00 -9.16
N ILE A 150 -2.87 -3.02 -9.52
CA ILE A 150 -3.33 -1.69 -9.97
C ILE A 150 -4.13 -1.81 -11.25
N ALA A 151 -3.65 -2.55 -12.26
CA ALA A 151 -4.37 -2.77 -13.51
C ALA A 151 -5.74 -3.44 -13.27
N TYR A 152 -5.79 -4.42 -12.37
CA TYR A 152 -7.05 -5.06 -11.96
C TYR A 152 -7.99 -4.06 -11.27
N ALA A 153 -7.47 -3.27 -10.32
CA ALA A 153 -8.23 -2.28 -9.57
C ALA A 153 -8.88 -1.22 -10.47
N LEU A 154 -8.12 -0.69 -11.42
CA LEU A 154 -8.60 0.29 -12.41
C LEU A 154 -9.71 -0.29 -13.30
N ARG A 155 -9.51 -1.54 -13.80
CA ARG A 155 -10.57 -2.22 -14.59
C ARG A 155 -11.84 -2.43 -13.79
N GLN A 156 -11.75 -2.88 -12.53
CA GLN A 156 -12.92 -3.09 -11.68
C GLN A 156 -13.66 -1.79 -11.38
N ALA A 157 -12.94 -0.69 -11.27
CA ALA A 157 -13.52 0.63 -11.00
C ALA A 157 -13.96 1.38 -12.27
N GLY A 158 -13.65 0.88 -13.47
CA GLY A 158 -13.93 1.58 -14.72
C GLY A 158 -13.19 2.91 -14.86
N VAL A 159 -11.98 3.00 -14.31
CA VAL A 159 -11.18 4.24 -14.25
C VAL A 159 -10.05 4.20 -15.29
N ASP A 160 -9.93 5.26 -16.07
CA ASP A 160 -8.78 5.47 -16.94
C ASP A 160 -7.52 5.77 -16.10
N PRO A 161 -6.36 5.14 -16.37
CA PRO A 161 -5.11 5.44 -15.69
C PRO A 161 -4.76 6.94 -15.68
N ALA A 162 -5.05 7.67 -16.76
CA ALA A 162 -4.80 9.10 -16.85
C ALA A 162 -5.60 9.93 -15.83
N ASP A 163 -6.74 9.43 -15.37
CA ASP A 163 -7.61 10.07 -14.38
C ASP A 163 -7.27 9.64 -12.93
N ALA A 164 -6.29 8.77 -12.75
CA ALA A 164 -5.93 8.20 -11.47
C ALA A 164 -4.63 8.78 -10.90
N VAL A 165 -4.44 8.61 -9.58
CA VAL A 165 -3.17 8.80 -8.88
C VAL A 165 -3.00 7.68 -7.85
N MET A 166 -1.79 7.14 -7.73
CA MET A 166 -1.43 6.17 -6.69
C MET A 166 -0.81 6.86 -5.48
N VAL A 167 -1.15 6.42 -4.29
CA VAL A 167 -0.54 6.82 -3.02
C VAL A 167 0.07 5.58 -2.38
N GLY A 168 1.38 5.60 -2.15
CA GLY A 168 2.10 4.48 -1.57
C GLY A 168 3.38 4.92 -0.87
N ASP A 169 3.98 4.01 -0.10
CA ASP A 169 5.17 4.31 0.70
C ASP A 169 6.44 3.58 0.22
N ARG A 170 6.34 2.68 -0.78
CA ARG A 170 7.47 1.90 -1.26
C ARG A 170 7.70 2.07 -2.77
N GLU A 171 8.94 1.73 -3.20
CA GLU A 171 9.31 1.70 -4.62
C GLU A 171 8.37 0.84 -5.47
N HIS A 172 7.86 -0.26 -4.91
CA HIS A 172 6.93 -1.16 -5.60
C HIS A 172 5.64 -0.46 -6.01
N ASP A 173 5.17 0.52 -5.23
CA ASP A 173 4.00 1.33 -5.56
C ASP A 173 4.28 2.21 -6.78
N CYS A 174 5.46 2.85 -6.81
CA CYS A 174 5.89 3.68 -7.92
C CYS A 174 6.05 2.85 -9.20
N ILE A 175 6.82 1.76 -9.12
CA ILE A 175 7.10 0.88 -10.27
C ILE A 175 5.80 0.32 -10.84
N GLY A 176 4.93 -0.22 -9.97
CA GLY A 176 3.66 -0.82 -10.39
C GLY A 176 2.68 0.19 -10.97
N ALA A 177 2.62 1.41 -10.42
CA ALA A 177 1.76 2.47 -10.92
C ALA A 177 2.24 2.99 -12.28
N HIS A 178 3.54 3.20 -12.46
CA HIS A 178 4.12 3.64 -13.74
C HIS A 178 3.93 2.60 -14.85
N GLN A 179 4.00 1.30 -14.55
CA GLN A 179 3.67 0.23 -15.52
C GLN A 179 2.22 0.35 -16.03
N CYS A 180 1.34 0.96 -15.24
CA CYS A 180 -0.06 1.21 -15.60
C CYS A 180 -0.30 2.64 -16.13
N GLY A 181 0.71 3.50 -16.25
CA GLY A 181 0.55 4.90 -16.65
C GLY A 181 -0.06 5.80 -15.57
N VAL A 182 0.01 5.39 -14.29
CA VAL A 182 -0.56 6.12 -13.15
C VAL A 182 0.57 6.87 -12.43
N PRO A 183 0.47 8.19 -12.22
CA PRO A 183 1.42 8.95 -11.42
C PRO A 183 1.29 8.63 -9.93
N VAL A 184 2.38 8.88 -9.16
CA VAL A 184 2.49 8.46 -7.75
C VAL A 184 2.78 9.64 -6.82
N ILE A 185 2.10 9.63 -5.67
CA ILE A 185 2.45 10.41 -4.49
C ILE A 185 3.08 9.46 -3.47
N GLY A 186 4.37 9.59 -3.24
CA GLY A 186 5.06 8.86 -2.19
C GLY A 186 4.77 9.46 -0.81
N VAL A 187 4.59 8.61 0.22
CA VAL A 187 4.41 9.05 1.61
C VAL A 187 5.59 8.63 2.48
N LEU A 188 6.08 9.54 3.37
CA LEU A 188 7.25 9.29 4.21
C LEU A 188 6.93 8.87 5.65
N TYR A 189 5.67 8.75 5.98
CA TYR A 189 5.24 8.25 7.29
C TYR A 189 5.12 6.72 7.34
N GLY A 190 5.33 6.04 6.20
CA GLY A 190 5.41 4.59 6.06
C GLY A 190 6.84 4.05 6.26
N PHE A 191 7.17 2.99 5.53
CA PHE A 191 8.43 2.25 5.68
C PHE A 191 9.49 2.61 4.64
N GLY A 192 9.12 3.27 3.54
CA GLY A 192 10.02 3.71 2.49
C GLY A 192 10.74 5.01 2.83
N SER A 193 11.91 5.21 2.23
CA SER A 193 12.69 6.44 2.38
C SER A 193 12.43 7.42 1.24
N ARG A 194 12.75 8.70 1.47
CA ARG A 194 12.73 9.73 0.41
C ARG A 194 13.62 9.33 -0.77
N ALA A 195 14.81 8.78 -0.49
CA ALA A 195 15.74 8.35 -1.53
C ALA A 195 15.14 7.23 -2.39
N GLU A 196 14.52 6.22 -1.76
CA GLU A 196 13.82 5.11 -2.43
C GLU A 196 12.71 5.63 -3.35
N LEU A 197 11.78 6.43 -2.81
CA LEU A 197 10.64 6.95 -3.55
C LEU A 197 11.05 7.90 -4.69
N THR A 198 12.08 8.73 -4.46
CA THR A 198 12.61 9.62 -5.50
C THR A 198 13.28 8.82 -6.62
N ALA A 199 14.10 7.83 -6.27
CA ALA A 199 14.75 6.95 -7.26
C ALA A 199 13.74 6.13 -8.07
N ALA A 200 12.61 5.75 -7.44
CA ALA A 200 11.50 5.05 -8.10
C ALA A 200 10.58 5.99 -8.92
N GLY A 201 10.83 7.30 -8.92
CA GLY A 201 10.16 8.27 -9.79
C GLY A 201 8.86 8.86 -9.22
N ALA A 202 8.63 8.85 -7.91
CA ALA A 202 7.45 9.49 -7.34
C ALA A 202 7.35 10.97 -7.75
N GLU A 203 6.24 11.38 -8.36
CA GLU A 203 6.01 12.73 -8.89
C GLU A 203 5.81 13.77 -7.79
N ALA A 204 5.37 13.32 -6.60
CA ALA A 204 5.30 14.14 -5.41
C ALA A 204 5.61 13.30 -4.16
N ILE A 205 6.08 13.97 -3.10
CA ILE A 205 6.35 13.34 -1.82
C ILE A 205 5.60 14.09 -0.73
N ALA A 206 4.79 13.36 0.04
CA ALA A 206 4.08 13.84 1.21
C ALA A 206 4.80 13.38 2.48
N GLU A 207 5.34 14.32 3.25
CA GLU A 207 6.08 14.02 4.49
C GLU A 207 5.18 13.48 5.61
N ASN A 208 3.92 13.86 5.57
CA ASN A 208 2.90 13.50 6.56
C ASN A 208 1.51 13.59 5.95
N LEU A 209 0.52 13.10 6.69
CA LEU A 209 -0.87 13.07 6.24
C LEU A 209 -1.45 14.47 5.94
N ARG A 210 -1.01 15.53 6.66
CA ARG A 210 -1.42 16.91 6.37
C ARG A 210 -0.97 17.34 4.97
N THR A 211 0.27 17.02 4.61
CA THR A 211 0.82 17.32 3.28
C THR A 211 0.09 16.52 2.20
N LEU A 212 -0.15 15.22 2.44
CA LEU A 212 -0.91 14.38 1.52
C LEU A 212 -2.31 14.94 1.28
N ARG A 213 -3.02 15.29 2.35
CA ARG A 213 -4.35 15.91 2.26
C ARG A 213 -4.33 17.19 1.44
N ARG A 214 -3.32 18.05 1.64
CA ARG A 214 -3.17 19.28 0.84
C ARG A 214 -2.94 18.97 -0.63
N ILE A 215 -2.08 18.03 -0.98
CA ILE A 215 -1.82 17.66 -2.38
C ILE A 215 -3.09 17.15 -3.05
N LEU A 216 -3.88 16.32 -2.37
CA LEU A 216 -5.05 15.69 -2.95
C LEU A 216 -6.30 16.61 -2.99
N LEU A 217 -6.47 17.50 -2.00
CA LEU A 217 -7.72 18.24 -1.78
C LEU A 217 -7.61 19.77 -1.96
N SER A 218 -6.40 20.31 -2.23
CA SER A 218 -6.30 21.74 -2.56
C SER A 218 -7.01 22.01 -3.89
N PRO A 219 -7.75 23.12 -4.01
CA PRO A 219 -8.32 23.50 -5.29
C PRO A 219 -7.22 23.71 -6.33
N PRO A 220 -7.48 23.42 -7.61
CA PRO A 220 -6.51 23.65 -8.67
C PRO A 220 -6.05 25.10 -8.62
N LYS A 221 -4.74 25.33 -8.75
CA LYS A 221 -4.22 26.69 -8.90
C LYS A 221 -4.90 27.29 -10.13
N LYS A 222 -5.65 28.34 -9.96
CA LYS A 222 -6.12 29.15 -11.09
C LYS A 222 -4.87 29.60 -11.84
N ASP A 223 -4.72 29.15 -13.08
CA ASP A 223 -3.70 29.71 -13.98
C ASP A 223 -3.87 31.21 -13.98
N GLY A 224 -2.80 31.90 -13.58
CA GLY A 224 -2.81 33.34 -13.55
C GLY A 224 -3.23 33.85 -14.95
N THR A 225 -4.38 34.41 -15.02
CA THR A 225 -4.81 35.23 -16.17
C THR A 225 -3.70 36.25 -16.41
N LYS A 226 -2.89 36.00 -17.46
CA LYS A 226 -2.05 37.05 -18.01
C LYS A 226 -3.06 38.13 -18.47
N THR A 227 -3.26 39.14 -17.63
CA THR A 227 -3.83 40.41 -18.09
C THR A 227 -2.86 40.97 -19.11
N ALA A 228 -3.35 41.07 -20.32
CA ALA A 228 -2.70 41.82 -21.41
C ALA A 228 -2.64 43.31 -21.06
#